data_6983058936f28f076ae4a0d1a2550d5c
#
_entry.id   6983058936f28f076ae4a0d1a2550d5c
#
_cell.length_a   1.000
_cell.length_b   1.000
_cell.length_c   1.000
_cell.angle_alpha   90.00
_cell.angle_beta   90.00
_cell.angle_gamma   90.00
#
_symmetry.space_group_name_H-M   'P 1'
#
loop_
_entity.id
_entity.type
_entity.pdbx_description
1 polymer ?
#
loop_
_entity_poly.entity_id
_entity_poly.type
_entity_poly.pdbx_seq_one_letter_code
_entity_poly.pdbx_strand_id
1 'polypeptide(L)'
;MKRDAIDFGSDSIPGLFRKIFIPTLIGMACMAVMTTIDGVFVGHGVGSDALAAVNIFAPLWMIMTGLGMLFGIGCSVVSSVHLSQGNEKAARINMTQTLIFGVLVTVALTILVQSHSTKSACLLGSSDRLLPYVLDYQKWLSYAFCALFLQSVGLLIIRLDGSPKYASAAAAIPSIVNVVLDYVFLFILDKGLEGVAVATSIGCWTGGLMVLFYILFLSKTMRLYPLKMSWKSLCLSLRNLWYQFRLGLSAFLGEISISMLIFVGNYVFMKYLGEDGVAAFSIACYIMPFIFMTGNAISQSAQPIISFNHGAGNRNRVLEARKFSLLTAFALGIVVSLALAFGISYVAALFLSKDAPAYSIAAHGVPLMAIGFTLSIVNVAAIGYYQSVERALPATIFSLSRGVIFLMPCFLVIPLFAGVNGIWLALPATEALTFLSIVSFSLFRKRQTAKR
;
A
#
# COMPACT_ATOMS: atom_id res chain seq x y z
N MET A 1 -16.20 -22.97 3.88
CA MET A 1 -15.19 -22.63 4.89
C MET A 1 -15.87 -22.17 6.16
N LYS A 2 -15.51 -22.74 7.33
CA LYS A 2 -16.00 -22.23 8.61
C LYS A 2 -15.42 -20.81 8.80
N ARG A 3 -16.27 -19.86 9.19
CA ARG A 3 -15.90 -18.46 9.47
C ARG A 3 -14.89 -18.47 10.64
N ASP A 4 -13.86 -17.62 10.55
CA ASP A 4 -12.97 -17.40 11.69
C ASP A 4 -13.80 -16.71 12.77
N ALA A 5 -14.08 -17.39 13.90
CA ALA A 5 -14.85 -16.81 15.00
C ALA A 5 -14.08 -15.63 15.58
N ILE A 6 -14.49 -14.41 15.20
CA ILE A 6 -13.87 -13.13 15.62
C ILE A 6 -14.97 -12.26 16.24
N ASP A 7 -14.77 -11.89 17.50
CA ASP A 7 -15.55 -10.86 18.19
C ASP A 7 -14.61 -9.69 18.56
N PHE A 8 -14.76 -8.58 17.84
CA PHE A 8 -13.94 -7.39 18.07
C PHE A 8 -14.17 -6.76 19.45
N GLY A 9 -15.34 -6.99 20.05
CA GLY A 9 -15.74 -6.41 21.33
C GLY A 9 -15.24 -7.18 22.54
N SER A 10 -15.15 -8.51 22.47
CA SER A 10 -14.91 -9.35 23.65
C SER A 10 -13.60 -10.15 23.61
N ASP A 11 -13.13 -10.60 22.42
CA ASP A 11 -11.90 -11.40 22.30
C ASP A 11 -10.66 -10.61 22.78
N SER A 12 -9.64 -11.32 23.28
CA SER A 12 -8.37 -10.68 23.70
C SER A 12 -7.67 -9.96 22.55
N ILE A 13 -7.17 -8.77 22.78
CA ILE A 13 -6.52 -7.94 21.75
C ILE A 13 -5.35 -8.67 21.06
N PRO A 14 -4.41 -9.32 21.80
CA PRO A 14 -3.33 -10.06 21.16
C PRO A 14 -3.82 -11.24 20.33
N GLY A 15 -4.89 -11.92 20.77
CA GLY A 15 -5.51 -13.01 20.02
C GLY A 15 -6.15 -12.56 18.72
N LEU A 16 -6.96 -11.47 18.77
CA LEU A 16 -7.56 -10.83 17.61
C LEU A 16 -6.49 -10.37 16.61
N PHE A 17 -5.50 -9.65 17.11
CA PHE A 17 -4.44 -9.13 16.27
C PHE A 17 -3.72 -10.27 15.52
N ARG A 18 -3.31 -11.34 16.20
CA ARG A 18 -2.64 -12.49 15.55
C ARG A 18 -3.52 -13.16 14.52
N LYS A 19 -4.82 -13.35 14.81
CA LYS A 19 -5.79 -13.97 13.88
C LYS A 19 -5.92 -13.17 12.57
N ILE A 20 -5.74 -11.84 12.60
CA ILE A 20 -5.84 -10.98 11.43
C ILE A 20 -4.47 -10.75 10.81
N PHE A 21 -3.44 -10.51 11.64
CA PHE A 21 -2.12 -10.10 11.17
C PHE A 21 -1.39 -11.19 10.38
N ILE A 22 -1.37 -12.43 10.89
CA ILE A 22 -0.65 -13.53 10.21
C ILE A 22 -1.19 -13.77 8.79
N PRO A 23 -2.50 -13.96 8.59
CA PRO A 23 -3.03 -14.10 7.24
C PRO A 23 -2.79 -12.85 6.37
N THR A 24 -2.93 -11.65 6.94
CA THR A 24 -2.70 -10.39 6.21
C THR A 24 -1.26 -10.26 5.73
N LEU A 25 -0.29 -10.58 6.60
CA LEU A 25 1.13 -10.55 6.26
C LEU A 25 1.46 -11.55 5.14
N ILE A 26 0.92 -12.77 5.21
CA ILE A 26 1.11 -13.79 4.17
C ILE A 26 0.54 -13.30 2.83
N GLY A 27 -0.70 -12.79 2.81
CA GLY A 27 -1.31 -12.28 1.59
C GLY A 27 -0.52 -11.13 0.96
N MET A 28 -0.06 -10.19 1.78
CA MET A 28 0.77 -9.06 1.30
C MET A 28 2.16 -9.52 0.86
N ALA A 29 2.75 -10.52 1.52
CA ALA A 29 4.02 -11.10 1.12
C ALA A 29 3.92 -11.73 -0.28
N CYS A 30 2.84 -12.47 -0.56
CA CYS A 30 2.59 -13.02 -1.90
C CYS A 30 2.50 -11.91 -2.95
N MET A 31 1.80 -10.80 -2.65
CA MET A 31 1.73 -9.65 -3.57
C MET A 31 3.09 -8.99 -3.82
N ALA A 32 3.91 -8.82 -2.79
CA ALA A 32 5.25 -8.21 -2.92
C ALA A 32 6.21 -9.12 -3.72
N VAL A 33 6.19 -10.43 -3.46
CA VAL A 33 6.98 -11.41 -4.20
C VAL A 33 6.55 -11.45 -5.67
N MET A 34 5.24 -11.44 -5.95
CA MET A 34 4.70 -11.35 -7.31
C MET A 34 5.30 -10.14 -8.06
N THR A 35 5.20 -8.93 -7.49
CA THR A 35 5.72 -7.72 -8.14
C THR A 35 7.22 -7.83 -8.47
N THR A 36 7.98 -8.50 -7.61
CA THR A 36 9.41 -8.73 -7.86
C THR A 36 9.63 -9.73 -9.00
N ILE A 37 8.85 -10.82 -9.03
CA ILE A 37 8.93 -11.84 -10.09
C ILE A 37 8.53 -11.25 -11.44
N ASP A 38 7.45 -10.44 -11.51
CA ASP A 38 7.03 -9.73 -12.72
C ASP A 38 8.18 -8.90 -13.30
N GLY A 39 8.87 -8.11 -12.46
CA GLY A 39 10.02 -7.32 -12.90
C GLY A 39 11.15 -8.17 -13.46
N VAL A 40 11.45 -9.30 -12.82
CA VAL A 40 12.47 -10.27 -13.30
C VAL A 40 12.05 -10.90 -14.61
N PHE A 41 10.81 -11.34 -14.74
CA PHE A 41 10.30 -11.99 -15.97
C PHE A 41 10.27 -11.01 -17.16
N VAL A 42 9.83 -9.78 -16.96
CA VAL A 42 9.84 -8.76 -18.02
C VAL A 42 11.28 -8.43 -18.43
N GLY A 43 12.18 -8.23 -17.48
CA GLY A 43 13.57 -7.88 -17.75
C GLY A 43 14.32 -8.96 -18.55
N HIS A 44 14.13 -10.26 -18.19
CA HIS A 44 14.80 -11.38 -18.85
C HIS A 44 14.05 -11.90 -20.08
N GLY A 45 12.71 -11.85 -20.05
CA GLY A 45 11.89 -12.45 -21.12
C GLY A 45 11.63 -11.52 -22.30
N VAL A 46 11.59 -10.18 -22.08
CA VAL A 46 11.27 -9.23 -23.17
C VAL A 46 12.40 -8.24 -23.41
N GLY A 47 13.11 -7.82 -22.36
CA GLY A 47 14.26 -6.93 -22.44
C GLY A 47 14.05 -5.54 -21.85
N SER A 48 15.04 -4.66 -22.05
CA SER A 48 15.12 -3.36 -21.41
C SER A 48 14.03 -2.38 -21.84
N ASP A 49 13.60 -2.40 -23.09
CA ASP A 49 12.56 -1.50 -23.60
C ASP A 49 11.19 -1.81 -22.98
N ALA A 50 10.89 -3.09 -22.79
CA ALA A 50 9.68 -3.52 -22.10
C ALA A 50 9.70 -3.12 -20.61
N LEU A 51 10.84 -3.29 -19.94
CA LEU A 51 10.99 -2.86 -18.54
C LEU A 51 10.84 -1.35 -18.41
N ALA A 52 11.36 -0.57 -19.36
CA ALA A 52 11.16 0.88 -19.40
C ALA A 52 9.69 1.25 -19.59
N ALA A 53 8.94 0.53 -20.44
CA ALA A 53 7.51 0.74 -20.64
C ALA A 53 6.69 0.46 -19.37
N VAL A 54 6.99 -0.61 -18.62
CA VAL A 54 6.39 -0.90 -17.32
C VAL A 54 6.62 0.25 -16.33
N ASN A 55 7.84 0.78 -16.28
CA ASN A 55 8.18 1.90 -15.40
C ASN A 55 7.46 3.20 -15.79
N ILE A 56 7.25 3.45 -17.10
CA ILE A 56 6.47 4.61 -17.58
C ILE A 56 5.00 4.50 -17.14
N PHE A 57 4.43 3.30 -17.13
CA PHE A 57 3.03 3.09 -16.71
C PHE A 57 2.86 3.06 -15.17
N ALA A 58 3.93 2.77 -14.42
CA ALA A 58 3.88 2.59 -12.97
C ALA A 58 3.21 3.74 -12.19
N PRO A 59 3.39 5.04 -12.50
CA PRO A 59 2.70 6.12 -11.78
C PRO A 59 1.17 6.02 -11.87
N LEU A 60 0.63 5.66 -13.03
CA LEU A 60 -0.82 5.48 -13.18
C LEU A 60 -1.33 4.29 -12.36
N TRP A 61 -0.57 3.19 -12.35
CA TRP A 61 -0.87 2.02 -11.52
C TRP A 61 -0.85 2.36 -10.02
N MET A 62 0.13 3.13 -9.55
CA MET A 62 0.22 3.59 -8.15
C MET A 62 -0.95 4.50 -7.75
N ILE A 63 -1.40 5.38 -8.65
CA ILE A 63 -2.60 6.20 -8.42
C ILE A 63 -3.83 5.30 -8.24
N MET A 64 -3.97 4.26 -9.06
CA MET A 64 -5.11 3.33 -8.97
C MET A 64 -5.07 2.49 -7.68
N THR A 65 -3.91 1.98 -7.29
CA THR A 65 -3.71 1.29 -6.01
C THR A 65 -4.01 2.22 -4.84
N GLY A 66 -3.50 3.44 -4.90
CA GLY A 66 -3.74 4.48 -3.91
C GLY A 66 -5.21 4.84 -3.75
N LEU A 67 -5.98 4.95 -4.85
CA LEU A 67 -7.44 5.16 -4.81
C LEU A 67 -8.16 3.99 -4.13
N GLY A 68 -7.75 2.76 -4.43
CA GLY A 68 -8.27 1.57 -3.76
C GLY A 68 -8.03 1.59 -2.25
N MET A 69 -6.81 1.96 -1.83
CA MET A 69 -6.45 2.09 -0.41
C MET A 69 -7.19 3.26 0.26
N LEU A 70 -7.32 4.38 -0.41
CA LEU A 70 -8.05 5.57 0.07
C LEU A 70 -9.48 5.21 0.45
N PHE A 71 -10.23 4.71 -0.51
CA PHE A 71 -11.64 4.37 -0.28
C PHE A 71 -11.80 3.10 0.54
N GLY A 72 -10.88 2.14 0.44
CA GLY A 72 -10.90 0.92 1.22
C GLY A 72 -10.74 1.18 2.72
N ILE A 73 -9.74 1.95 3.13
CA ILE A 73 -9.53 2.31 4.53
C ILE A 73 -10.64 3.22 5.03
N GLY A 74 -11.02 4.26 4.26
CA GLY A 74 -12.11 5.15 4.65
C GLY A 74 -13.42 4.41 4.86
N CYS A 75 -13.79 3.53 3.94
CA CYS A 75 -14.99 2.69 4.04
C CYS A 75 -14.92 1.72 5.24
N SER A 76 -13.78 1.04 5.42
CA SER A 76 -13.61 0.07 6.50
C SER A 76 -13.71 0.73 7.88
N VAL A 77 -13.09 1.91 8.09
CA VAL A 77 -13.18 2.65 9.34
C VAL A 77 -14.61 3.08 9.64
N VAL A 78 -15.28 3.74 8.69
CA VAL A 78 -16.67 4.21 8.87
C VAL A 78 -17.62 3.04 9.12
N SER A 79 -17.50 1.98 8.33
CA SER A 79 -18.33 0.79 8.51
C SER A 79 -18.10 0.10 9.85
N SER A 80 -16.86 0.04 10.32
CA SER A 80 -16.49 -0.54 11.62
C SER A 80 -17.12 0.22 12.78
N VAL A 81 -17.11 1.56 12.73
CA VAL A 81 -17.76 2.41 13.73
C VAL A 81 -19.27 2.18 13.74
N HIS A 82 -19.93 2.13 12.59
CA HIS A 82 -21.36 1.84 12.52
C HIS A 82 -21.71 0.44 13.04
N LEU A 83 -20.89 -0.57 12.72
CA LEU A 83 -21.10 -1.93 13.24
C LEU A 83 -21.00 -2.00 14.75
N SER A 84 -20.05 -1.29 15.37
CA SER A 84 -19.90 -1.25 16.81
C SER A 84 -21.07 -0.60 17.54
N GLN A 85 -21.82 0.26 16.84
CA GLN A 85 -23.04 0.92 17.34
C GLN A 85 -24.33 0.11 17.02
N GLY A 86 -24.19 -1.11 16.48
CA GLY A 86 -25.33 -1.94 16.07
C GLY A 86 -26.02 -1.49 14.79
N ASN A 87 -25.47 -0.50 14.07
CA ASN A 87 -26.08 0.05 12.87
C ASN A 87 -25.52 -0.62 11.59
N GLU A 88 -25.81 -1.91 11.42
CA GLU A 88 -25.40 -2.68 10.24
C GLU A 88 -25.88 -2.07 8.92
N LYS A 89 -27.09 -1.48 8.93
CA LYS A 89 -27.66 -0.85 7.73
C LYS A 89 -26.78 0.29 7.23
N ALA A 90 -26.31 1.16 8.12
CA ALA A 90 -25.43 2.26 7.73
C ALA A 90 -24.07 1.75 7.23
N ALA A 91 -23.51 0.71 7.85
CA ALA A 91 -22.27 0.07 7.37
C ALA A 91 -22.43 -0.48 5.95
N ARG A 92 -23.50 -1.20 5.67
CA ARG A 92 -23.83 -1.76 4.34
C ARG A 92 -24.05 -0.67 3.29
N ILE A 93 -24.76 0.41 3.64
CA ILE A 93 -24.96 1.57 2.75
C ILE A 93 -23.62 2.20 2.39
N ASN A 94 -22.76 2.49 3.38
CA ASN A 94 -21.46 3.08 3.13
C ASN A 94 -20.59 2.20 2.22
N MET A 95 -20.54 0.89 2.46
CA MET A 95 -19.83 -0.06 1.60
C MET A 95 -20.37 -0.06 0.18
N THR A 96 -21.69 -0.15 0.02
CA THR A 96 -22.31 -0.20 -1.32
C THR A 96 -22.07 1.09 -2.11
N GLN A 97 -22.16 2.26 -1.45
CA GLN A 97 -21.83 3.56 -2.05
C GLN A 97 -20.38 3.61 -2.52
N THR A 98 -19.45 3.14 -1.71
CA THR A 98 -18.01 3.09 -2.03
C THR A 98 -17.73 2.20 -3.23
N LEU A 99 -18.30 1.00 -3.26
CA LEU A 99 -18.12 0.06 -4.37
C LEU A 99 -18.69 0.61 -5.69
N ILE A 100 -19.91 1.14 -5.66
CA ILE A 100 -20.54 1.73 -6.87
C ILE A 100 -19.73 2.93 -7.35
N PHE A 101 -19.38 3.86 -6.46
CA PHE A 101 -18.60 5.04 -6.82
C PHE A 101 -17.24 4.66 -7.41
N GLY A 102 -16.53 3.74 -6.76
CA GLY A 102 -15.23 3.31 -7.23
C GLY A 102 -15.27 2.59 -8.57
N VAL A 103 -16.29 1.72 -8.80
CA VAL A 103 -16.50 1.09 -10.11
C VAL A 103 -16.75 2.15 -11.18
N LEU A 104 -17.61 3.14 -10.90
CA LEU A 104 -17.90 4.23 -11.86
C LEU A 104 -16.63 5.05 -12.17
N VAL A 105 -15.85 5.41 -11.16
CA VAL A 105 -14.60 6.18 -11.34
C VAL A 105 -13.57 5.36 -12.13
N THR A 106 -13.37 4.10 -11.78
CA THR A 106 -12.37 3.26 -12.45
C THR A 106 -12.78 2.93 -13.88
N VAL A 107 -14.05 2.70 -14.15
CA VAL A 107 -14.56 2.51 -15.52
C VAL A 107 -14.40 3.81 -16.32
N ALA A 108 -14.73 4.97 -15.76
CA ALA A 108 -14.52 6.25 -16.43
C ALA A 108 -13.03 6.50 -16.75
N LEU A 109 -12.13 6.18 -15.81
CA LEU A 109 -10.68 6.27 -16.04
C LEU A 109 -10.20 5.27 -17.10
N THR A 110 -10.72 4.05 -17.12
CA THR A 110 -10.43 3.08 -18.18
C THR A 110 -10.84 3.62 -19.55
N ILE A 111 -12.06 4.15 -19.68
CA ILE A 111 -12.56 4.74 -20.93
C ILE A 111 -11.68 5.94 -21.33
N LEU A 112 -11.31 6.81 -20.40
CA LEU A 112 -10.45 7.97 -20.65
C LEU A 112 -9.07 7.56 -21.17
N VAL A 113 -8.43 6.58 -20.51
CA VAL A 113 -7.11 6.07 -20.88
C VAL A 113 -7.17 5.37 -22.23
N GLN A 114 -8.19 4.57 -22.51
CA GLN A 114 -8.35 3.87 -23.79
C GLN A 114 -8.69 4.82 -24.94
N SER A 115 -9.57 5.80 -24.74
CA SER A 115 -9.94 6.75 -25.79
C SER A 115 -8.82 7.74 -26.14
N HIS A 116 -7.86 7.96 -25.24
CA HIS A 116 -6.73 8.85 -25.41
C HIS A 116 -5.39 8.14 -25.16
N SER A 117 -5.26 6.89 -25.60
CA SER A 117 -4.15 6.00 -25.26
C SER A 117 -2.78 6.60 -25.56
N THR A 118 -2.58 7.16 -26.76
CA THR A 118 -1.32 7.81 -27.15
C THR A 118 -1.02 9.04 -26.31
N LYS A 119 -2.04 9.89 -26.08
CA LYS A 119 -1.84 11.11 -25.26
C LYS A 119 -1.50 10.76 -23.83
N SER A 120 -2.15 9.74 -23.24
CA SER A 120 -1.85 9.29 -21.87
C SER A 120 -0.44 8.69 -21.76
N ALA A 121 0.01 7.90 -22.74
CA ALA A 121 1.37 7.38 -22.80
C ALA A 121 2.43 8.51 -22.90
N CYS A 122 2.20 9.49 -23.77
CA CYS A 122 3.08 10.66 -23.89
C CYS A 122 3.10 11.51 -22.60
N LEU A 123 1.94 11.70 -21.95
CA LEU A 123 1.87 12.41 -20.67
C LEU A 123 2.65 11.71 -19.56
N LEU A 124 2.72 10.38 -19.59
CA LEU A 124 3.52 9.57 -18.66
C LEU A 124 5.02 9.58 -19.00
N GLY A 125 5.43 10.21 -20.11
CA GLY A 125 6.83 10.36 -20.50
C GLY A 125 7.33 9.34 -21.53
N SER A 126 6.42 8.70 -22.29
CA SER A 126 6.81 7.79 -23.35
C SER A 126 7.51 8.51 -24.51
N SER A 127 8.65 7.97 -24.97
CA SER A 127 9.29 8.36 -26.23
C SER A 127 8.66 7.60 -27.39
N ASP A 128 8.88 8.10 -28.63
CA ASP A 128 8.36 7.43 -29.84
C ASP A 128 8.82 5.97 -29.95
N ARG A 129 10.04 5.66 -29.51
CA ARG A 129 10.59 4.29 -29.51
C ARG A 129 9.84 3.37 -28.53
N LEU A 130 9.48 3.86 -27.36
CA LEU A 130 8.84 3.07 -26.31
C LEU A 130 7.32 3.06 -26.42
N LEU A 131 6.75 3.95 -27.25
CA LEU A 131 5.31 4.13 -27.38
C LEU A 131 4.55 2.84 -27.70
N PRO A 132 4.99 1.99 -28.66
CA PRO A 132 4.29 0.72 -28.92
C PRO A 132 4.19 -0.19 -27.69
N TYR A 133 5.30 -0.35 -26.94
CA TYR A 133 5.34 -1.18 -25.74
C TYR A 133 4.43 -0.61 -24.62
N VAL A 134 4.43 0.72 -24.46
CA VAL A 134 3.56 1.38 -23.46
C VAL A 134 2.10 1.22 -23.83
N LEU A 135 1.72 1.33 -25.09
CA LEU A 135 0.35 1.16 -25.57
C LEU A 135 -0.16 -0.27 -25.38
N ASP A 136 0.65 -1.27 -25.71
CA ASP A 136 0.30 -2.68 -25.51
C ASP A 136 0.10 -3.00 -24.03
N TYR A 137 0.99 -2.53 -23.17
CA TYR A 137 0.90 -2.72 -21.72
C TYR A 137 -0.29 -1.99 -21.11
N GLN A 138 -0.46 -0.70 -21.44
CA GLN A 138 -1.55 0.16 -20.95
C GLN A 138 -2.94 -0.36 -21.34
N LYS A 139 -3.09 -0.89 -22.57
CA LYS A 139 -4.35 -1.42 -23.10
C LYS A 139 -4.96 -2.44 -22.14
N TRP A 140 -4.21 -3.46 -21.77
CA TRP A 140 -4.72 -4.54 -20.92
C TRP A 140 -4.79 -4.17 -19.45
N LEU A 141 -3.80 -3.45 -18.92
CA LEU A 141 -3.81 -3.06 -17.50
C LEU A 141 -4.92 -2.06 -17.16
N SER A 142 -5.32 -1.19 -18.07
CA SER A 142 -6.41 -0.27 -17.78
C SER A 142 -7.76 -0.99 -17.61
N TYR A 143 -7.98 -2.13 -18.26
CA TYR A 143 -9.15 -2.98 -17.98
C TYR A 143 -9.11 -3.62 -16.59
N ALA A 144 -7.95 -3.73 -15.96
CA ALA A 144 -7.80 -4.25 -14.61
C ALA A 144 -8.12 -3.22 -13.51
N PHE A 145 -8.26 -1.93 -13.81
CA PHE A 145 -8.48 -0.88 -12.79
C PHE A 145 -9.69 -1.14 -11.90
N CYS A 146 -10.80 -1.56 -12.50
CA CYS A 146 -12.01 -1.90 -11.76
C CYS A 146 -11.78 -3.08 -10.80
N ALA A 147 -11.12 -4.13 -11.28
CA ALA A 147 -10.82 -5.32 -10.48
C ALA A 147 -9.83 -5.02 -9.35
N LEU A 148 -8.79 -4.23 -9.63
CA LEU A 148 -7.81 -3.77 -8.64
C LEU A 148 -8.47 -2.96 -7.52
N PHE A 149 -9.38 -2.04 -7.88
CA PHE A 149 -10.15 -1.27 -6.90
C PHE A 149 -11.02 -2.19 -6.04
N LEU A 150 -11.81 -3.08 -6.67
CA LEU A 150 -12.67 -4.04 -5.96
C LEU A 150 -11.87 -4.92 -5.01
N GLN A 151 -10.71 -5.42 -5.44
CA GLN A 151 -9.82 -6.21 -4.61
C GLN A 151 -9.30 -5.39 -3.42
N SER A 152 -8.77 -4.19 -3.65
CA SER A 152 -8.19 -3.34 -2.60
C SER A 152 -9.20 -2.98 -1.51
N VAL A 153 -10.40 -2.53 -1.89
CA VAL A 153 -11.49 -2.20 -0.96
C VAL A 153 -12.02 -3.48 -0.28
N GLY A 154 -12.20 -4.53 -1.06
CA GLY A 154 -12.79 -5.78 -0.59
C GLY A 154 -11.97 -6.50 0.44
N LEU A 155 -10.64 -6.53 0.32
CA LEU A 155 -9.75 -7.16 1.30
C LEU A 155 -9.93 -6.55 2.71
N LEU A 156 -10.13 -5.23 2.80
CA LEU A 156 -10.36 -4.53 4.08
C LEU A 156 -11.74 -4.85 4.64
N ILE A 157 -12.76 -4.88 3.78
CA ILE A 157 -14.14 -5.20 4.16
C ILE A 157 -14.26 -6.65 4.61
N ILE A 158 -13.63 -7.59 3.92
CA ILE A 158 -13.65 -9.02 4.28
C ILE A 158 -13.00 -9.27 5.64
N ARG A 159 -11.91 -8.54 5.96
CA ARG A 159 -11.29 -8.58 7.30
C ARG A 159 -12.25 -8.05 8.36
N LEU A 160 -12.94 -6.93 8.08
CA LEU A 160 -13.93 -6.35 8.98
C LEU A 160 -15.14 -7.28 9.16
N ASP A 161 -15.56 -8.01 8.12
CA ASP A 161 -16.63 -9.02 8.21
C ASP A 161 -16.20 -10.30 8.98
N GLY A 162 -14.96 -10.34 9.52
CA GLY A 162 -14.43 -11.42 10.35
C GLY A 162 -13.92 -12.64 9.57
N SER A 163 -13.42 -12.45 8.36
CA SER A 163 -12.88 -13.54 7.52
C SER A 163 -11.46 -13.21 6.98
N PRO A 164 -10.47 -12.94 7.86
CA PRO A 164 -9.12 -12.58 7.43
C PRO A 164 -8.41 -13.66 6.62
N LYS A 165 -8.69 -14.94 6.84
CA LYS A 165 -8.13 -16.03 6.04
C LYS A 165 -8.62 -15.99 4.59
N TYR A 166 -9.91 -15.68 4.38
CA TYR A 166 -10.43 -15.50 3.03
C TYR A 166 -9.81 -14.25 2.36
N ALA A 167 -9.67 -13.15 3.09
CA ALA A 167 -8.98 -11.96 2.59
C ALA A 167 -7.53 -12.27 2.18
N SER A 168 -6.81 -13.08 2.97
CA SER A 168 -5.45 -13.53 2.62
C SER A 168 -5.46 -14.41 1.35
N ALA A 169 -6.40 -15.34 1.23
CA ALA A 169 -6.54 -16.17 0.03
C ALA A 169 -6.87 -15.31 -1.22
N ALA A 170 -7.75 -14.30 -1.06
CA ALA A 170 -8.10 -13.36 -2.12
C ALA A 170 -6.96 -12.37 -2.49
N ALA A 171 -5.89 -12.31 -1.71
CA ALA A 171 -4.65 -11.63 -2.05
C ALA A 171 -3.62 -12.59 -2.66
N ALA A 172 -3.43 -13.77 -2.08
CA ALA A 172 -2.40 -14.73 -2.49
C ALA A 172 -2.73 -15.48 -3.79
N ILE A 173 -3.98 -15.95 -3.96
CA ILE A 173 -4.39 -16.71 -5.16
C ILE A 173 -4.21 -15.89 -6.45
N PRO A 174 -4.68 -14.63 -6.53
CA PRO A 174 -4.45 -13.77 -7.69
C PRO A 174 -2.96 -13.58 -8.02
N SER A 175 -2.12 -13.44 -7.00
CA SER A 175 -0.68 -13.31 -7.16
C SER A 175 -0.05 -14.57 -7.76
N ILE A 176 -0.48 -15.76 -7.30
CA ILE A 176 -0.01 -17.04 -7.85
C ILE A 176 -0.49 -17.21 -9.30
N VAL A 177 -1.77 -16.89 -9.57
CA VAL A 177 -2.34 -16.96 -10.93
C VAL A 177 -1.57 -16.06 -11.89
N ASN A 178 -1.27 -14.82 -11.47
CA ASN A 178 -0.48 -13.91 -12.27
C ASN A 178 0.91 -14.48 -12.60
N VAL A 179 1.71 -14.90 -11.61
CA VAL A 179 3.05 -15.46 -11.83
C VAL A 179 3.03 -16.68 -12.77
N VAL A 180 2.06 -17.57 -12.61
CA VAL A 180 1.91 -18.75 -13.47
C VAL A 180 1.57 -18.32 -14.90
N LEU A 181 0.67 -17.36 -15.07
CA LEU A 181 0.28 -16.87 -16.39
C LEU A 181 1.39 -16.04 -17.04
N ASP A 182 2.17 -15.27 -16.29
CA ASP A 182 3.35 -14.56 -16.80
C ASP A 182 4.36 -15.56 -17.39
N TYR A 183 4.63 -16.65 -16.67
CA TYR A 183 5.49 -17.71 -17.19
C TYR A 183 4.95 -18.32 -18.48
N VAL A 184 3.65 -18.64 -18.51
CA VAL A 184 3.01 -19.24 -19.70
C VAL A 184 3.02 -18.27 -20.88
N PHE A 185 2.61 -17.01 -20.68
CA PHE A 185 2.53 -16.05 -21.79
C PHE A 185 3.90 -15.60 -22.29
N LEU A 186 4.89 -15.47 -21.40
CA LEU A 186 6.23 -15.05 -21.78
C LEU A 186 7.06 -16.17 -22.41
N PHE A 187 7.15 -17.30 -21.72
CA PHE A 187 8.13 -18.35 -22.07
C PHE A 187 7.56 -19.52 -22.88
N ILE A 188 6.23 -19.75 -22.84
CA ILE A 188 5.60 -20.82 -23.61
C ILE A 188 4.93 -20.28 -24.88
N LEU A 189 4.22 -19.14 -24.76
CA LEU A 189 3.43 -18.58 -25.85
C LEU A 189 4.14 -17.41 -26.58
N ASP A 190 5.27 -16.95 -26.08
CA ASP A 190 6.10 -15.87 -26.66
C ASP A 190 5.30 -14.60 -26.99
N LYS A 191 4.40 -14.20 -26.07
CA LYS A 191 3.52 -13.03 -26.23
C LYS A 191 4.15 -11.70 -25.80
N GLY A 192 5.42 -11.71 -25.37
CA GLY A 192 6.14 -10.53 -24.96
C GLY A 192 5.44 -9.73 -23.85
N LEU A 193 5.57 -8.41 -23.87
CA LEU A 193 5.02 -7.52 -22.84
C LEU A 193 3.49 -7.51 -22.81
N GLU A 194 2.81 -7.68 -23.95
CA GLU A 194 1.35 -7.80 -24.00
C GLU A 194 0.87 -9.01 -23.17
N GLY A 195 1.61 -10.13 -23.23
CA GLY A 195 1.31 -11.33 -22.45
C GLY A 195 1.36 -11.08 -20.94
N VAL A 196 2.37 -10.36 -20.47
CA VAL A 196 2.49 -9.97 -19.05
C VAL A 196 1.33 -9.07 -18.64
N ALA A 197 0.96 -8.09 -19.47
CA ALA A 197 -0.17 -7.21 -19.18
C ALA A 197 -1.51 -7.97 -19.06
N VAL A 198 -1.72 -8.97 -19.93
CA VAL A 198 -2.88 -9.87 -19.88
C VAL A 198 -2.87 -10.70 -18.60
N ALA A 199 -1.72 -11.30 -18.24
CA ALA A 199 -1.57 -12.11 -17.04
C ALA A 199 -1.88 -11.31 -15.77
N THR A 200 -1.32 -10.10 -15.66
CA THR A 200 -1.59 -9.19 -14.56
C THR A 200 -3.07 -8.80 -14.50
N SER A 201 -3.70 -8.54 -15.64
CA SER A 201 -5.14 -8.23 -15.70
C SER A 201 -5.99 -9.41 -15.23
N ILE A 202 -5.69 -10.64 -15.66
CA ILE A 202 -6.39 -11.85 -15.22
C ILE A 202 -6.19 -12.07 -13.71
N GLY A 203 -4.97 -11.86 -13.19
CA GLY A 203 -4.69 -11.89 -11.77
C GLY A 203 -5.57 -10.91 -10.99
N CYS A 204 -5.62 -9.64 -11.39
CA CYS A 204 -6.48 -8.63 -10.77
C CYS A 204 -7.96 -9.00 -10.81
N TRP A 205 -8.47 -9.47 -11.96
CA TRP A 205 -9.86 -9.91 -12.08
C TRP A 205 -10.15 -11.14 -11.23
N THR A 206 -9.22 -12.08 -11.08
CA THR A 206 -9.35 -13.20 -10.13
C THR A 206 -9.57 -12.68 -8.72
N GLY A 207 -8.78 -11.69 -8.26
CA GLY A 207 -8.95 -11.08 -6.95
C GLY A 207 -10.26 -10.31 -6.79
N GLY A 208 -10.61 -9.47 -7.79
CA GLY A 208 -11.86 -8.72 -7.80
C GLY A 208 -13.09 -9.63 -7.78
N LEU A 209 -13.08 -10.71 -8.56
CA LEU A 209 -14.16 -11.70 -8.59
C LEU A 209 -14.26 -12.51 -7.29
N MET A 210 -13.14 -12.85 -6.66
CA MET A 210 -13.14 -13.49 -5.33
C MET A 210 -13.78 -12.58 -4.29
N VAL A 211 -13.51 -11.27 -4.33
CA VAL A 211 -14.14 -10.28 -3.45
C VAL A 211 -15.63 -10.18 -3.72
N LEU A 212 -16.05 -10.06 -4.98
CA LEU A 212 -17.48 -10.02 -5.34
C LEU A 212 -18.20 -11.29 -4.90
N PHE A 213 -17.61 -12.47 -5.15
CA PHE A 213 -18.16 -13.73 -4.70
C PHE A 213 -18.35 -13.76 -3.18
N TYR A 214 -17.37 -13.26 -2.42
CA TYR A 214 -17.50 -13.17 -0.96
C TYR A 214 -18.67 -12.27 -0.54
N ILE A 215 -18.73 -11.05 -1.09
CA ILE A 215 -19.76 -10.06 -0.72
C ILE A 215 -21.17 -10.55 -1.06
N LEU A 216 -21.34 -11.21 -2.20
CA LEU A 216 -22.63 -11.70 -2.68
C LEU A 216 -23.11 -12.95 -1.96
N PHE A 217 -22.22 -13.92 -1.71
CA PHE A 217 -22.63 -15.26 -1.28
C PHE A 217 -22.15 -15.63 0.13
N LEU A 218 -21.00 -15.16 0.58
CA LEU A 218 -20.37 -15.59 1.83
C LEU A 218 -20.53 -14.58 2.97
N SER A 219 -20.62 -13.28 2.69
CA SER A 219 -20.73 -12.25 3.72
C SER A 219 -22.03 -12.40 4.52
N LYS A 220 -21.92 -12.19 5.83
CA LYS A 220 -23.09 -12.19 6.74
C LYS A 220 -23.46 -10.78 7.15
N THR A 221 -22.49 -9.99 7.54
CA THR A 221 -22.69 -8.63 8.06
C THR A 221 -22.57 -7.59 6.97
N MET A 222 -21.53 -7.69 6.13
CA MET A 222 -21.21 -6.71 5.08
C MET A 222 -21.77 -7.14 3.72
N ARG A 223 -23.10 -7.07 3.55
CA ARG A 223 -23.80 -7.38 2.30
C ARG A 223 -24.12 -6.09 1.54
N LEU A 224 -24.28 -6.21 0.21
CA LEU A 224 -24.79 -5.10 -0.59
C LEU A 224 -26.19 -4.69 -0.10
N TYR A 225 -26.45 -3.39 -0.11
CA TYR A 225 -27.73 -2.83 0.31
C TYR A 225 -28.33 -1.97 -0.82
N PRO A 226 -29.58 -2.14 -1.19
CA PRO A 226 -30.22 -1.34 -2.24
C PRO A 226 -30.26 0.13 -1.85
N LEU A 227 -29.67 0.99 -2.70
CA LEU A 227 -29.64 2.42 -2.49
C LEU A 227 -30.90 3.07 -3.04
N LYS A 228 -31.44 4.04 -2.30
CA LYS A 228 -32.60 4.85 -2.81
C LYS A 228 -32.08 5.86 -3.82
N MET A 229 -32.73 5.92 -4.98
CA MET A 229 -32.44 6.86 -6.07
C MET A 229 -33.24 8.14 -5.85
N SER A 230 -32.81 9.02 -4.95
CA SER A 230 -33.41 10.36 -4.75
C SER A 230 -32.29 11.39 -4.63
N TRP A 231 -32.58 12.65 -4.96
CA TRP A 231 -31.63 13.76 -4.84
C TRP A 231 -31.04 13.88 -3.44
N LYS A 232 -31.87 13.73 -2.40
CA LYS A 232 -31.45 13.73 -1.00
C LYS A 232 -30.50 12.57 -0.70
N SER A 233 -30.77 11.37 -1.24
CA SER A 233 -29.90 10.20 -1.09
C SER A 233 -28.56 10.42 -1.78
N LEU A 234 -28.55 11.03 -2.96
CA LEU A 234 -27.31 11.35 -3.67
C LEU A 234 -26.45 12.34 -2.87
N CYS A 235 -27.00 13.42 -2.36
CA CYS A 235 -26.27 14.38 -1.52
C CYS A 235 -25.69 13.72 -0.26
N LEU A 236 -26.44 12.81 0.39
CA LEU A 236 -25.96 12.05 1.54
C LEU A 236 -24.83 11.10 1.13
N SER A 237 -24.93 10.45 -0.02
CA SER A 237 -23.88 9.56 -0.54
C SER A 237 -22.58 10.33 -0.80
N LEU A 238 -22.67 11.49 -1.43
CA LEU A 238 -21.47 12.34 -1.67
C LEU A 238 -20.84 12.82 -0.37
N ARG A 239 -21.65 13.17 0.64
CA ARG A 239 -21.13 13.53 1.96
C ARG A 239 -20.42 12.36 2.64
N ASN A 240 -20.98 11.16 2.56
CA ASN A 240 -20.37 9.96 3.12
C ASN A 240 -19.07 9.61 2.41
N LEU A 241 -19.04 9.67 1.07
CA LEU A 241 -17.85 9.45 0.27
C LEU A 241 -16.75 10.49 0.57
N TRP A 242 -17.14 11.76 0.74
CA TRP A 242 -16.20 12.81 1.14
C TRP A 242 -15.58 12.53 2.52
N TYR A 243 -16.40 12.05 3.46
CA TYR A 243 -15.90 11.67 4.79
C TYR A 243 -14.92 10.49 4.71
N GLN A 244 -15.24 9.46 3.93
CA GLN A 244 -14.35 8.33 3.68
C GLN A 244 -13.06 8.78 2.97
N PHE A 245 -13.16 9.67 1.97
CA PHE A 245 -12.02 10.28 1.30
C PHE A 245 -11.07 10.94 2.31
N ARG A 246 -11.58 11.76 3.20
CA ARG A 246 -10.77 12.43 4.23
C ARG A 246 -10.04 11.44 5.15
N LEU A 247 -10.69 10.36 5.54
CA LEU A 247 -10.10 9.34 6.40
C LEU A 247 -9.02 8.51 5.68
N GLY A 248 -9.25 8.18 4.42
CA GLY A 248 -8.33 7.38 3.64
C GLY A 248 -7.20 8.16 2.95
N LEU A 249 -7.29 9.51 2.91
CA LEU A 249 -6.32 10.36 2.21
C LEU A 249 -4.87 10.11 2.63
N SER A 250 -4.64 9.86 3.92
CA SER A 250 -3.29 9.55 4.41
C SER A 250 -2.72 8.23 3.86
N ALA A 251 -3.56 7.27 3.51
CA ALA A 251 -3.11 6.03 2.86
C ALA A 251 -2.72 6.27 1.40
N PHE A 252 -3.52 7.05 0.67
CA PHE A 252 -3.18 7.49 -0.68
C PHE A 252 -1.84 8.25 -0.72
N LEU A 253 -1.65 9.16 0.23
CA LEU A 253 -0.38 9.90 0.38
C LEU A 253 0.79 8.97 0.76
N GLY A 254 0.52 7.85 1.43
CA GLY A 254 1.51 6.82 1.70
C GLY A 254 2.07 6.20 0.41
N GLU A 255 1.21 5.87 -0.55
CA GLU A 255 1.62 5.36 -1.87
C GLU A 255 2.41 6.41 -2.66
N ILE A 256 1.96 7.67 -2.66
CA ILE A 256 2.69 8.77 -3.29
C ILE A 256 4.07 8.98 -2.64
N SER A 257 4.19 8.80 -1.33
CA SER A 257 5.47 8.95 -0.61
C SER A 257 6.54 7.99 -1.12
N ILE A 258 6.17 6.79 -1.54
CA ILE A 258 7.11 5.81 -2.13
C ILE A 258 7.63 6.34 -3.47
N SER A 259 6.73 6.83 -4.32
CA SER A 259 7.10 7.41 -5.62
C SER A 259 8.02 8.63 -5.46
N MET A 260 7.73 9.49 -4.48
CA MET A 260 8.57 10.64 -4.16
C MET A 260 9.95 10.25 -3.64
N LEU A 261 10.03 9.21 -2.79
CA LEU A 261 11.31 8.67 -2.31
C LEU A 261 12.17 8.19 -3.47
N ILE A 262 11.58 7.43 -4.41
CA ILE A 262 12.30 6.90 -5.58
C ILE A 262 12.75 8.04 -6.48
N PHE A 263 11.88 9.00 -6.76
CA PHE A 263 12.18 10.15 -7.62
C PHE A 263 13.30 11.04 -7.06
N VAL A 264 13.15 11.48 -5.81
CA VAL A 264 14.13 12.35 -5.14
C VAL A 264 15.44 11.59 -4.89
N GLY A 265 15.35 10.33 -4.50
CA GLY A 265 16.50 9.46 -4.31
C GLY A 265 17.30 9.33 -5.59
N ASN A 266 16.70 8.91 -6.70
CA ASN A 266 17.38 8.78 -7.99
C ASN A 266 18.07 10.08 -8.40
N TYR A 267 17.42 11.23 -8.24
CA TYR A 267 18.02 12.53 -8.55
C TYR A 267 19.28 12.81 -7.71
N VAL A 268 19.20 12.57 -6.40
CA VAL A 268 20.31 12.84 -5.47
C VAL A 268 21.43 11.83 -5.67
N PHE A 269 21.13 10.54 -5.82
CA PHE A 269 22.13 9.51 -6.07
C PHE A 269 22.87 9.74 -7.40
N MET A 270 22.15 10.11 -8.47
CA MET A 270 22.76 10.48 -9.75
C MET A 270 23.72 11.66 -9.59
N LYS A 271 23.33 12.69 -8.84
CA LYS A 271 24.14 13.90 -8.63
C LYS A 271 25.45 13.63 -7.88
N TYR A 272 25.47 12.74 -6.88
CA TYR A 272 26.62 12.52 -6.00
C TYR A 272 27.46 11.30 -6.37
N LEU A 273 26.86 10.27 -6.95
CA LEU A 273 27.51 8.96 -7.19
C LEU A 273 27.39 8.50 -8.66
N GLY A 274 26.72 9.29 -9.52
CA GLY A 274 26.51 8.91 -10.92
C GLY A 274 25.65 7.67 -11.11
N GLU A 275 25.85 6.98 -12.21
CA GLU A 275 25.06 5.79 -12.62
C GLU A 275 25.22 4.62 -11.63
N ASP A 276 26.43 4.39 -11.11
CA ASP A 276 26.69 3.34 -10.11
C ASP A 276 25.92 3.60 -8.81
N GLY A 277 25.77 4.87 -8.43
CA GLY A 277 24.96 5.27 -7.28
C GLY A 277 23.47 4.97 -7.48
N VAL A 278 22.92 5.27 -8.65
CA VAL A 278 21.54 4.95 -8.99
C VAL A 278 21.33 3.43 -9.04
N ALA A 279 22.27 2.68 -9.59
CA ALA A 279 22.22 1.23 -9.60
C ALA A 279 22.23 0.63 -8.18
N ALA A 280 23.07 1.19 -7.28
CA ALA A 280 23.09 0.80 -5.86
C ALA A 280 21.78 1.15 -5.13
N PHE A 281 21.20 2.34 -5.39
CA PHE A 281 19.94 2.76 -4.81
C PHE A 281 18.76 1.93 -5.32
N SER A 282 18.81 1.43 -6.55
CA SER A 282 17.78 0.54 -7.09
C SER A 282 17.61 -0.73 -6.26
N ILE A 283 18.68 -1.28 -5.67
CA ILE A 283 18.59 -2.41 -4.74
C ILE A 283 17.75 -2.02 -3.51
N ALA A 284 17.98 -0.84 -2.94
CA ALA A 284 17.16 -0.34 -1.84
C ALA A 284 15.69 -0.18 -2.27
N CYS A 285 15.42 0.29 -3.49
CA CYS A 285 14.06 0.41 -4.03
C CYS A 285 13.34 -0.94 -4.16
N TYR A 286 14.04 -2.04 -4.48
CA TYR A 286 13.44 -3.38 -4.48
C TYR A 286 13.16 -3.92 -3.07
N ILE A 287 13.87 -3.44 -2.05
CA ILE A 287 13.64 -3.81 -0.65
C ILE A 287 12.48 -3.03 -0.04
N MET A 288 12.27 -1.77 -0.45
CA MET A 288 11.23 -0.88 0.10
C MET A 288 9.82 -1.47 0.15
N PRO A 289 9.30 -2.16 -0.87
CA PRO A 289 7.97 -2.77 -0.81
C PRO A 289 7.79 -3.72 0.37
N PHE A 290 8.82 -4.47 0.77
CA PHE A 290 8.76 -5.38 1.93
C PHE A 290 8.68 -4.62 3.27
N ILE A 291 9.36 -3.46 3.37
CA ILE A 291 9.27 -2.59 4.55
C ILE A 291 7.86 -2.01 4.67
N PHE A 292 7.34 -1.44 3.58
CA PHE A 292 5.99 -0.86 3.53
C PHE A 292 4.91 -1.90 3.75
N MET A 293 5.06 -3.08 3.15
CA MET A 293 4.16 -4.22 3.35
C MET A 293 4.05 -4.59 4.83
N THR A 294 5.17 -4.66 5.54
CA THR A 294 5.19 -5.00 6.97
C THR A 294 4.43 -3.96 7.79
N GLY A 295 4.68 -2.66 7.57
CA GLY A 295 3.98 -1.57 8.23
C GLY A 295 2.48 -1.55 7.91
N ASN A 296 2.12 -1.73 6.64
CA ASN A 296 0.73 -1.80 6.18
C ASN A 296 -0.01 -3.02 6.73
N ALA A 297 0.65 -4.19 6.81
CA ALA A 297 0.05 -5.40 7.39
C ALA A 297 -0.32 -5.19 8.87
N ILE A 298 0.56 -4.54 9.64
CA ILE A 298 0.29 -4.19 11.05
C ILE A 298 -0.86 -3.18 11.15
N SER A 299 -0.79 -2.10 10.36
CA SER A 299 -1.79 -1.04 10.35
C SER A 299 -3.18 -1.56 9.99
N GLN A 300 -3.30 -2.30 8.88
CA GLN A 300 -4.56 -2.86 8.39
C GLN A 300 -5.12 -3.97 9.27
N SER A 301 -4.27 -4.65 10.04
CA SER A 301 -4.72 -5.66 11.01
C SER A 301 -5.23 -5.05 12.30
N ALA A 302 -4.61 -3.95 12.76
CA ALA A 302 -5.04 -3.20 13.92
C ALA A 302 -6.30 -2.37 13.65
N GLN A 303 -6.51 -1.91 12.42
CA GLN A 303 -7.57 -0.97 12.02
C GLN A 303 -8.97 -1.45 12.41
N PRO A 304 -9.46 -2.65 12.05
CA PRO A 304 -10.80 -3.07 12.42
C PRO A 304 -10.97 -3.23 13.95
N ILE A 305 -9.91 -3.63 14.67
CA ILE A 305 -9.93 -3.75 16.14
C ILE A 305 -10.07 -2.36 16.78
N ILE A 306 -9.25 -1.41 16.34
CA ILE A 306 -9.21 -0.06 16.90
C ILE A 306 -10.50 0.70 16.56
N SER A 307 -10.94 0.68 15.29
CA SER A 307 -12.10 1.46 14.84
C SER A 307 -13.41 0.91 15.43
N PHE A 308 -13.56 -0.42 15.56
CA PHE A 308 -14.71 -1.01 16.23
C PHE A 308 -14.79 -0.59 17.70
N ASN A 309 -13.71 -0.76 18.46
CA ASN A 309 -13.69 -0.38 19.87
C ASN A 309 -13.77 1.13 20.10
N HIS A 310 -13.28 1.93 19.13
CA HIS A 310 -13.47 3.39 19.12
C HIS A 310 -14.94 3.77 18.98
N GLY A 311 -15.64 3.17 18.01
CA GLY A 311 -17.07 3.39 17.81
C GLY A 311 -17.94 2.92 18.98
N ALA A 312 -17.53 1.83 19.68
CA ALA A 312 -18.17 1.34 20.89
C ALA A 312 -17.83 2.14 22.16
N GLY A 313 -16.95 3.15 22.08
CA GLY A 313 -16.52 3.94 23.25
C GLY A 313 -15.53 3.22 24.18
N ASN A 314 -15.03 2.04 23.83
CA ASN A 314 -14.13 1.20 24.63
C ASN A 314 -12.68 1.70 24.61
N ARG A 315 -12.42 2.84 25.26
CA ARG A 315 -11.13 3.51 25.25
C ARG A 315 -9.95 2.62 25.70
N ASN A 316 -10.16 1.77 26.69
CA ASN A 316 -9.10 0.89 27.21
C ASN A 316 -8.65 -0.12 26.13
N ARG A 317 -9.58 -0.75 25.43
CA ARG A 317 -9.27 -1.68 24.34
C ARG A 317 -8.61 -0.97 23.14
N VAL A 318 -9.01 0.26 22.82
CA VAL A 318 -8.35 1.09 21.81
C VAL A 318 -6.88 1.34 22.18
N LEU A 319 -6.61 1.70 23.45
CA LEU A 319 -5.23 1.97 23.91
C LEU A 319 -4.39 0.68 23.94
N GLU A 320 -4.97 -0.43 24.36
CA GLU A 320 -4.32 -1.75 24.33
C GLU A 320 -3.97 -2.17 22.92
N ALA A 321 -4.91 -2.07 21.97
CA ALA A 321 -4.67 -2.40 20.55
C ALA A 321 -3.60 -1.48 19.93
N ARG A 322 -3.62 -0.18 20.22
CA ARG A 322 -2.57 0.76 19.84
C ARG A 322 -1.20 0.33 20.39
N LYS A 323 -1.11 0.04 21.69
CA LYS A 323 0.15 -0.36 22.34
C LYS A 323 0.67 -1.65 21.71
N PHE A 324 -0.19 -2.64 21.50
CA PHE A 324 0.19 -3.92 20.93
C PHE A 324 0.66 -3.78 19.47
N SER A 325 -0.05 -3.02 18.64
CA SER A 325 0.35 -2.77 17.25
C SER A 325 1.68 -2.02 17.15
N LEU A 326 1.91 -0.99 17.98
CA LEU A 326 3.18 -0.26 17.98
C LEU A 326 4.35 -1.09 18.50
N LEU A 327 4.14 -1.93 19.52
CA LEU A 327 5.18 -2.86 19.99
C LEU A 327 5.52 -3.91 18.93
N THR A 328 4.52 -4.46 18.24
CA THR A 328 4.74 -5.38 17.12
C THR A 328 5.48 -4.69 15.98
N ALA A 329 5.12 -3.44 15.66
CA ALA A 329 5.81 -2.65 14.63
C ALA A 329 7.28 -2.41 14.99
N PHE A 330 7.58 -2.10 16.24
CA PHE A 330 8.93 -1.89 16.72
C PHE A 330 9.75 -3.19 16.71
N ALA A 331 9.19 -4.29 17.22
CA ALA A 331 9.87 -5.58 17.27
C ALA A 331 10.16 -6.12 15.86
N LEU A 332 9.17 -6.14 14.98
CA LEU A 332 9.36 -6.58 13.58
C LEU A 332 10.26 -5.60 12.82
N GLY A 333 10.15 -4.31 13.09
CA GLY A 333 11.03 -3.30 12.52
C GLY A 333 12.49 -3.57 12.83
N ILE A 334 12.82 -3.90 14.08
CA ILE A 334 14.19 -4.28 14.46
C ILE A 334 14.62 -5.54 13.71
N VAL A 335 13.78 -6.58 13.68
CA VAL A 335 14.11 -7.84 12.97
C VAL A 335 14.40 -7.57 11.50
N VAL A 336 13.53 -6.82 10.81
CA VAL A 336 13.70 -6.47 9.40
C VAL A 336 14.94 -5.60 9.18
N SER A 337 15.18 -4.59 10.02
CA SER A 337 16.35 -3.72 9.94
C SER A 337 17.64 -4.50 10.10
N LEU A 338 17.73 -5.38 11.10
CA LEU A 338 18.91 -6.23 11.33
C LEU A 338 19.10 -7.25 10.20
N ALA A 339 18.03 -7.91 9.77
CA ALA A 339 18.10 -8.87 8.67
C ALA A 339 18.64 -8.23 7.38
N LEU A 340 18.23 -6.99 7.08
CA LEU A 340 18.73 -6.27 5.92
C LEU A 340 20.13 -5.69 6.13
N ALA A 341 20.44 -5.16 7.32
CA ALA A 341 21.78 -4.63 7.61
C ALA A 341 22.85 -5.71 7.50
N PHE A 342 22.57 -6.93 7.98
CA PHE A 342 23.53 -8.05 7.91
C PHE A 342 23.40 -8.88 6.63
N GLY A 343 22.20 -8.93 6.03
CA GLY A 343 21.92 -9.74 4.84
C GLY A 343 22.13 -9.03 3.51
N ILE A 344 22.46 -7.73 3.50
CA ILE A 344 22.54 -6.93 2.27
C ILE A 344 23.50 -7.49 1.23
N SER A 345 24.64 -8.02 1.66
CA SER A 345 25.63 -8.60 0.75
C SER A 345 25.06 -9.78 -0.06
N TYR A 346 24.19 -10.59 0.55
CA TYR A 346 23.50 -11.68 -0.15
C TYR A 346 22.43 -11.13 -1.09
N VAL A 347 21.65 -10.14 -0.64
CA VAL A 347 20.61 -9.52 -1.45
C VAL A 347 21.22 -8.78 -2.65
N ALA A 348 22.26 -7.99 -2.44
CA ALA A 348 22.95 -7.27 -3.50
C ALA A 348 23.57 -8.22 -4.55
N ALA A 349 24.11 -9.37 -4.12
CA ALA A 349 24.68 -10.38 -5.02
C ALA A 349 23.63 -11.07 -5.91
N LEU A 350 22.33 -10.97 -5.61
CA LEU A 350 21.26 -11.46 -6.50
C LEU A 350 21.05 -10.54 -7.72
N PHE A 351 21.40 -9.25 -7.59
CA PHE A 351 21.15 -8.24 -8.60
C PHE A 351 22.42 -7.75 -9.32
N LEU A 352 23.56 -7.77 -8.62
CA LEU A 352 24.83 -7.23 -9.09
C LEU A 352 25.97 -8.23 -8.93
N SER A 353 26.93 -8.19 -9.85
CA SER A 353 28.20 -8.90 -9.67
C SER A 353 28.98 -8.27 -8.52
N LYS A 354 29.73 -9.08 -7.75
CA LYS A 354 30.51 -8.59 -6.60
C LYS A 354 31.61 -7.61 -6.98
N ASP A 355 32.05 -7.65 -8.25
CA ASP A 355 33.09 -6.78 -8.79
C ASP A 355 32.55 -5.44 -9.27
N ALA A 356 31.21 -5.27 -9.35
CA ALA A 356 30.60 -4.03 -9.78
C ALA A 356 30.75 -2.94 -8.70
N PRO A 357 31.11 -1.68 -9.07
CA PRO A 357 31.20 -0.58 -8.11
C PRO A 357 29.89 -0.35 -7.34
N ALA A 358 28.75 -0.49 -8.01
CA ALA A 358 27.42 -0.37 -7.41
C ALA A 358 27.19 -1.39 -6.27
N TYR A 359 27.80 -2.59 -6.31
CA TYR A 359 27.71 -3.56 -5.23
C TYR A 359 28.32 -3.05 -3.93
N SER A 360 29.53 -2.50 -3.99
CA SER A 360 30.22 -1.95 -2.83
C SER A 360 29.49 -0.75 -2.22
N ILE A 361 28.93 0.11 -3.09
CA ILE A 361 28.12 1.27 -2.70
C ILE A 361 26.85 0.80 -1.96
N ALA A 362 26.14 -0.19 -2.49
CA ALA A 362 24.93 -0.74 -1.86
C ALA A 362 25.24 -1.47 -0.54
N ALA A 363 26.31 -2.29 -0.51
CA ALA A 363 26.73 -3.03 0.68
C ALA A 363 27.08 -2.10 1.85
N HIS A 364 27.66 -0.92 1.55
CA HIS A 364 27.94 0.11 2.55
C HIS A 364 26.71 0.93 2.92
N GLY A 365 25.91 1.32 1.93
CA GLY A 365 24.86 2.33 2.11
C GLY A 365 23.55 1.77 2.66
N VAL A 366 23.10 0.60 2.21
CA VAL A 366 21.82 0.02 2.66
C VAL A 366 21.81 -0.24 4.18
N PRO A 367 22.86 -0.69 4.85
CA PRO A 367 22.89 -0.77 6.33
C PRO A 367 22.64 0.58 7.02
N LEU A 368 23.17 1.69 6.48
CA LEU A 368 22.89 3.03 7.01
C LEU A 368 21.41 3.39 6.84
N MET A 369 20.84 3.07 5.69
CA MET A 369 19.42 3.30 5.42
C MET A 369 18.50 2.40 6.28
N ALA A 370 18.96 1.18 6.60
CA ALA A 370 18.23 0.22 7.42
C ALA A 370 17.97 0.71 8.85
N ILE A 371 18.77 1.64 9.38
CA ILE A 371 18.54 2.29 10.68
C ILE A 371 17.14 2.94 10.72
N GLY A 372 16.68 3.46 9.59
CA GLY A 372 15.36 4.10 9.47
C GLY A 372 14.17 3.14 9.35
N PHE A 373 14.37 1.88 8.95
CA PHE A 373 13.28 0.97 8.64
C PHE A 373 12.40 0.64 9.84
N THR A 374 13.00 0.50 11.03
CA THR A 374 12.23 0.32 12.26
C THR A 374 11.27 1.48 12.50
N LEU A 375 11.75 2.72 12.37
CA LEU A 375 10.92 3.91 12.55
C LEU A 375 9.88 4.05 11.44
N SER A 376 10.23 3.67 10.21
CA SER A 376 9.31 3.64 9.07
C SER A 376 8.08 2.76 9.38
N ILE A 377 8.29 1.52 9.82
CA ILE A 377 7.22 0.58 10.18
C ILE A 377 6.38 1.12 11.34
N VAL A 378 7.02 1.69 12.37
CA VAL A 378 6.33 2.30 13.52
C VAL A 378 5.50 3.50 13.10
N ASN A 379 6.03 4.38 12.23
CA ASN A 379 5.32 5.55 11.73
C ASN A 379 4.07 5.16 10.92
N VAL A 380 4.17 4.15 10.03
CA VAL A 380 3.01 3.62 9.29
C VAL A 380 1.94 3.09 10.25
N ALA A 381 2.32 2.32 11.26
CA ALA A 381 1.38 1.81 12.26
C ALA A 381 0.75 2.94 13.10
N ALA A 382 1.52 3.99 13.43
CA ALA A 382 1.02 5.15 14.18
C ALA A 382 0.05 5.99 13.34
N ILE A 383 0.33 6.20 12.06
CA ILE A 383 -0.59 6.87 11.12
C ILE A 383 -1.89 6.09 11.01
N GLY A 384 -1.81 4.75 10.84
CA GLY A 384 -2.97 3.86 10.83
C GLY A 384 -3.83 3.92 12.10
N TYR A 385 -3.21 4.12 13.26
CA TYR A 385 -3.96 4.39 14.50
C TYR A 385 -4.81 5.66 14.40
N TYR A 386 -4.22 6.78 13.89
CA TYR A 386 -4.98 8.03 13.75
C TYR A 386 -6.13 7.90 12.74
N GLN A 387 -5.93 7.17 11.65
CA GLN A 387 -7.00 6.82 10.70
C GLN A 387 -8.13 6.05 11.41
N SER A 388 -7.76 5.03 12.18
CA SER A 388 -8.71 4.12 12.84
C SER A 388 -9.56 4.78 13.92
N VAL A 389 -9.09 5.87 14.52
CA VAL A 389 -9.85 6.69 15.52
C VAL A 389 -10.45 7.94 14.87
N GLU A 390 -10.72 7.92 13.57
CA GLU A 390 -11.36 8.98 12.79
C GLU A 390 -10.66 10.35 12.85
N ARG A 391 -9.34 10.36 13.12
CA ARG A 391 -8.53 11.58 13.14
C ARG A 391 -7.82 11.78 11.81
N ALA A 392 -8.58 12.15 10.79
CA ALA A 392 -8.08 12.31 9.42
C ALA A 392 -6.94 13.34 9.33
N LEU A 393 -7.10 14.52 9.94
CA LEU A 393 -6.13 15.61 9.79
C LEU A 393 -4.72 15.25 10.32
N PRO A 394 -4.54 14.74 11.55
CA PRO A 394 -3.23 14.27 12.01
C PRO A 394 -2.65 13.17 11.14
N ALA A 395 -3.45 12.19 10.70
CA ALA A 395 -3.00 11.12 9.83
C ALA A 395 -2.46 11.67 8.50
N THR A 396 -3.18 12.61 7.88
CA THR A 396 -2.78 13.26 6.63
C THR A 396 -1.51 14.09 6.79
N ILE A 397 -1.41 14.89 7.87
CA ILE A 397 -0.21 15.70 8.14
C ILE A 397 1.02 14.80 8.32
N PHE A 398 0.91 13.71 9.09
CA PHE A 398 2.06 12.81 9.30
C PHE A 398 2.45 12.04 8.02
N SER A 399 1.48 11.66 7.18
CA SER A 399 1.79 11.08 5.87
C SER A 399 2.50 12.07 4.96
N LEU A 400 2.04 13.33 4.90
CA LEU A 400 2.71 14.40 4.14
C LEU A 400 4.09 14.71 4.70
N SER A 401 4.24 14.75 6.04
CA SER A 401 5.53 14.99 6.69
C SER A 401 6.56 13.94 6.28
N ARG A 402 6.16 12.69 6.29
CA ARG A 402 6.99 11.56 5.91
C ARG A 402 7.33 11.53 4.42
N GLY A 403 6.33 11.80 3.56
CA GLY A 403 6.46 11.62 2.11
C GLY A 403 7.05 12.82 1.36
N VAL A 404 6.90 14.03 1.91
CA VAL A 404 7.27 15.27 1.20
C VAL A 404 8.00 16.24 2.12
N ILE A 405 7.36 16.65 3.25
CA ILE A 405 7.82 17.79 4.05
C ILE A 405 9.20 17.57 4.67
N PHE A 406 9.49 16.36 5.17
CA PHE A 406 10.80 16.01 5.72
C PHE A 406 11.67 15.28 4.71
N LEU A 407 11.09 14.50 3.80
CA LEU A 407 11.84 13.71 2.82
C LEU A 407 12.73 14.59 1.95
N MET A 408 12.12 15.57 1.28
CA MET A 408 12.86 16.44 0.36
C MET A 408 13.98 17.22 1.05
N PRO A 409 13.74 17.94 2.18
CA PRO A 409 14.82 18.63 2.88
C PRO A 409 15.92 17.70 3.36
N CYS A 410 15.58 16.50 3.89
CA CYS A 410 16.59 15.55 4.33
C CYS A 410 17.50 15.09 3.19
N PHE A 411 16.93 14.74 2.03
CA PHE A 411 17.72 14.35 0.85
C PHE A 411 18.53 15.48 0.25
N LEU A 412 18.11 16.75 0.39
CA LEU A 412 18.84 17.90 -0.15
C LEU A 412 19.88 18.46 0.82
N VAL A 413 19.61 18.42 2.14
CA VAL A 413 20.43 19.10 3.14
C VAL A 413 21.45 18.18 3.80
N ILE A 414 21.07 16.95 4.17
CA ILE A 414 21.99 16.04 4.91
C ILE A 414 23.24 15.70 4.10
N PRO A 415 23.18 15.45 2.79
CA PRO A 415 24.36 15.20 1.99
C PRO A 415 25.38 16.37 1.95
N LEU A 416 24.93 17.60 2.21
CA LEU A 416 25.83 18.77 2.26
C LEU A 416 26.79 18.69 3.45
N PHE A 417 26.37 18.04 4.54
CA PHE A 417 27.16 17.90 5.77
C PHE A 417 27.86 16.55 5.91
N ALA A 418 27.23 15.48 5.45
CA ALA A 418 27.71 14.10 5.63
C ALA A 418 28.12 13.42 4.32
N GLY A 419 28.18 14.17 3.20
CA GLY A 419 28.58 13.65 1.90
C GLY A 419 27.76 12.44 1.46
N VAL A 420 28.41 11.42 0.90
CA VAL A 420 27.79 10.19 0.40
C VAL A 420 26.99 9.45 1.48
N ASN A 421 27.51 9.38 2.71
CA ASN A 421 26.79 8.76 3.81
C ASN A 421 25.49 9.51 4.15
N GLY A 422 25.48 10.83 3.94
CA GLY A 422 24.29 11.68 4.14
C GLY A 422 23.14 11.32 3.22
N ILE A 423 23.41 10.83 2.00
CA ILE A 423 22.36 10.41 1.07
C ILE A 423 21.60 9.20 1.65
N TRP A 424 22.35 8.22 2.18
CA TRP A 424 21.76 7.02 2.79
C TRP A 424 21.07 7.30 4.14
N LEU A 425 21.59 8.28 4.90
CA LEU A 425 21.00 8.71 6.17
C LEU A 425 19.78 9.63 6.02
N ALA A 426 19.48 10.12 4.81
CA ALA A 426 18.34 10.99 4.56
C ALA A 426 17.00 10.34 4.92
N LEU A 427 16.81 9.05 4.58
CA LEU A 427 15.59 8.32 4.94
C LEU A 427 15.48 8.09 6.46
N PRO A 428 16.49 7.56 7.18
CA PRO A 428 16.48 7.50 8.64
C PRO A 428 16.13 8.82 9.32
N ALA A 429 16.71 9.93 8.86
CA ALA A 429 16.43 11.25 9.40
C ALA A 429 14.97 11.68 9.15
N THR A 430 14.44 11.44 7.94
CA THR A 430 13.04 11.69 7.61
C THR A 430 12.09 10.94 8.55
N GLU A 431 12.36 9.65 8.76
CA GLU A 431 11.53 8.81 9.62
C GLU A 431 11.67 9.20 11.10
N ALA A 432 12.86 9.61 11.54
CA ALA A 432 13.08 10.12 12.89
C ALA A 432 12.32 11.43 13.15
N LEU A 433 12.37 12.39 12.23
CA LEU A 433 11.64 13.66 12.34
C LEU A 433 10.12 13.41 12.35
N THR A 434 9.63 12.48 11.52
CA THR A 434 8.23 12.08 11.51
C THR A 434 7.83 11.46 12.84
N PHE A 435 8.62 10.53 13.37
CA PHE A 435 8.39 9.89 14.66
C PHE A 435 8.34 10.92 15.80
N LEU A 436 9.30 11.83 15.86
CA LEU A 436 9.34 12.92 16.85
C LEU A 436 8.11 13.81 16.76
N SER A 437 7.64 14.12 15.55
CA SER A 437 6.41 14.88 15.34
C SER A 437 5.16 14.17 15.87
N ILE A 438 5.05 12.85 15.63
CA ILE A 438 3.96 12.01 16.13
C ILE A 438 3.97 11.94 17.67
N VAL A 439 5.15 11.74 18.26
CA VAL A 439 5.32 11.66 19.72
C VAL A 439 4.98 13.01 20.36
N SER A 440 5.52 14.11 19.84
CA SER A 440 5.27 15.47 20.35
C SER A 440 3.78 15.81 20.33
N PHE A 441 3.09 15.51 19.20
CA PHE A 441 1.64 15.69 19.10
C PHE A 441 0.86 14.84 20.11
N SER A 442 1.27 13.57 20.30
CA SER A 442 0.63 12.68 21.27
C SER A 442 0.78 13.18 22.71
N LEU A 443 1.97 13.65 23.09
CA LEU A 443 2.26 14.21 24.42
C LEU A 443 1.50 15.52 24.67
N PHE A 444 1.49 16.43 23.70
CA PHE A 444 0.75 17.69 23.78
C PHE A 444 -0.74 17.45 24.07
N ARG A 445 -1.35 16.52 23.33
CA ARG A 445 -2.76 16.15 23.56
C ARG A 445 -3.02 15.52 24.93
N LYS A 446 -2.12 14.67 25.40
CA LYS A 446 -2.26 14.07 26.74
C LYS A 446 -2.28 15.14 27.83
N ARG A 447 -1.45 16.19 27.69
CA ARG A 447 -1.44 17.33 28.61
C ARG A 447 -2.73 18.15 28.56
N GLN A 448 -3.30 18.36 27.36
CA GLN A 448 -4.58 19.09 27.24
C GLN A 448 -5.75 18.32 27.85
N THR A 449 -5.78 16.98 27.74
CA THR A 449 -6.85 16.14 28.30
C THR A 449 -6.72 15.99 29.83
N ALA A 450 -5.52 16.14 30.35
CA ALA A 450 -5.29 16.11 31.83
C ALA A 450 -5.61 17.45 32.52
N LYS A 451 -5.72 18.54 31.75
CA LYS A 451 -6.09 19.88 32.26
C LYS A 451 -7.60 20.17 32.16
N ARG A 452 -8.37 19.31 31.52
CA ARG A 452 -9.85 19.31 31.48
C ARG A 452 -10.39 18.20 32.37
#